data_c202e7a42c451243910b602c8ccc27cf
#
_entry.id   c202e7a42c451243910b602c8ccc27cf
#
_cell.length_a   1.000
_cell.length_b   1.000
_cell.length_c   1.000
_cell.angle_alpha   90.00
_cell.angle_beta   90.00
_cell.angle_gamma   90.00
#
_symmetry.space_group_name_H-M   'P 1'
#
loop_
_entity.id
_entity.type
_entity.pdbx_description
1 polymer ?
#
loop_
_entity_poly.entity_id
_entity_poly.type
_entity_poly.pdbx_seq_one_letter_code
_entity_poly.pdbx_strand_id
1 'polypeptide(L)'
;YVDIGPTELVELTIHSMFMDFTFLTTEDFYIHVEFQTTDSGKDDLRRFHAYEAVFSHETGKKVLTYVIYSGGIKNARDTLDCGTYSYKISPIFLTQKSADEVFHYLQEKSKKGEGFTDEDYAKLSLTPLMSSGQGKKDTIKTAILLAKQDTRVTAEKTVAILYTMADKFLQGSDLEEIKEVVAMTRLGQMLYDDG
;
A
#
# COMPACT_ATOMS: atom_id res chain seq x y z
N TYR A 1 -5.89 40.43 16.11
CA TYR A 1 -6.78 40.83 15.03
C TYR A 1 -6.00 41.73 14.09
N VAL A 2 -5.67 41.25 12.94
CA VAL A 2 -4.81 41.95 11.97
C VAL A 2 -5.64 42.35 10.74
N ASP A 3 -6.56 41.47 10.30
CA ASP A 3 -7.41 41.73 9.13
C ASP A 3 -8.66 40.86 9.16
N ILE A 4 -9.67 41.21 8.34
CA ILE A 4 -10.88 40.42 8.13
C ILE A 4 -10.54 39.33 7.13
N GLY A 5 -10.71 38.05 7.51
CA GLY A 5 -10.55 36.91 6.62
C GLY A 5 -11.67 36.81 5.58
N PRO A 6 -11.51 35.98 4.54
CA PRO A 6 -12.53 35.76 3.53
C PRO A 6 -13.80 35.19 4.16
N THR A 7 -14.94 35.75 3.83
CA THR A 7 -16.27 35.27 4.29
C THR A 7 -16.90 34.28 3.33
N GLU A 8 -16.35 34.11 2.13
CA GLU A 8 -16.77 33.18 1.12
C GLU A 8 -15.61 32.17 0.90
N LEU A 9 -15.87 30.91 1.20
CA LEU A 9 -15.01 29.81 0.73
C LEU A 9 -15.44 29.51 -0.70
N VAL A 10 -14.66 29.97 -1.67
CA VAL A 10 -14.74 29.44 -3.02
C VAL A 10 -14.46 27.95 -2.89
N GLU A 11 -15.41 27.12 -3.34
CA GLU A 11 -15.28 25.67 -3.38
C GLU A 11 -13.90 25.34 -3.95
N LEU A 12 -13.06 24.71 -3.14
CA LEU A 12 -11.77 24.23 -3.59
C LEU A 12 -12.10 23.15 -4.61
N THR A 13 -12.12 23.54 -5.88
CA THR A 13 -12.13 22.57 -6.98
C THR A 13 -10.79 21.85 -6.91
N ILE A 14 -10.67 20.91 -6.01
CA ILE A 14 -9.56 19.98 -5.97
C ILE A 14 -9.76 19.13 -7.22
N HIS A 15 -9.01 19.47 -8.27
CA HIS A 15 -8.95 18.65 -9.45
C HIS A 15 -8.51 17.26 -9.02
N SER A 16 -9.44 16.31 -9.02
CA SER A 16 -9.24 14.87 -8.78
C SER A 16 -8.46 14.57 -7.47
N MET A 17 -9.17 14.39 -6.36
CA MET A 17 -8.59 13.77 -5.17
C MET A 17 -8.44 12.28 -5.43
N PHE A 18 -7.20 11.81 -5.60
CA PHE A 18 -6.91 10.39 -5.70
C PHE A 18 -6.50 9.88 -4.33
N MET A 19 -7.39 9.14 -3.69
CA MET A 19 -7.09 8.29 -2.55
C MET A 19 -6.60 6.94 -3.07
N ASP A 20 -5.50 6.41 -2.52
CA ASP A 20 -4.95 5.14 -3.02
C ASP A 20 -5.96 4.00 -2.81
N PHE A 21 -6.44 3.81 -1.58
CA PHE A 21 -7.45 2.78 -1.28
C PHE A 21 -8.40 3.22 -0.17
N THR A 22 -9.68 2.83 -0.32
CA THR A 22 -10.69 2.98 0.74
C THR A 22 -11.42 1.66 0.95
N PHE A 23 -11.66 1.30 2.22
CA PHE A 23 -12.34 0.07 2.60
C PHE A 23 -13.47 0.39 3.58
N LEU A 24 -14.71 0.00 3.25
CA LEU A 24 -15.81 0.04 4.21
C LEU A 24 -15.70 -1.16 5.15
N THR A 25 -15.69 -0.89 6.45
CA THR A 25 -15.64 -1.92 7.49
C THR A 25 -17.04 -2.45 7.82
N THR A 26 -17.12 -3.59 8.51
CA THR A 26 -18.36 -4.14 9.04
C THR A 26 -18.96 -3.29 10.16
N GLU A 27 -18.16 -2.40 10.76
CA GLU A 27 -18.59 -1.45 11.81
C GLU A 27 -19.05 -0.10 11.23
N ASP A 28 -19.28 -0.04 9.92
CA ASP A 28 -19.84 1.09 9.19
C ASP A 28 -19.00 2.37 9.20
N PHE A 29 -17.68 2.23 9.18
CA PHE A 29 -16.73 3.32 8.95
C PHE A 29 -15.74 2.97 7.83
N TYR A 30 -15.09 3.98 7.25
CA TYR A 30 -14.08 3.77 6.22
C TYR A 30 -12.66 3.74 6.79
N ILE A 31 -11.85 2.83 6.26
CA ILE A 31 -10.40 2.88 6.36
C ILE A 31 -9.89 3.47 5.04
N HIS A 32 -9.17 4.58 5.12
CA HIS A 32 -8.42 5.17 4.03
C HIS A 32 -6.95 4.80 4.17
N VAL A 33 -6.35 4.22 3.13
CA VAL A 33 -4.95 3.80 3.10
C VAL A 33 -4.20 4.58 2.04
N GLU A 34 -3.12 5.24 2.43
CA GLU A 34 -2.20 5.98 1.55
C GLU A 34 -0.81 5.34 1.58
N PHE A 35 -0.15 5.27 0.43
CA PHE A 35 1.24 4.80 0.29
C PHE A 35 2.17 5.97 0.01
N GLN A 36 3.16 6.18 0.88
CA GLN A 36 4.12 7.27 0.76
C GLN A 36 5.55 6.74 0.65
N THR A 37 6.27 7.24 -0.37
CA THR A 37 7.71 6.99 -0.57
C THR A 37 8.57 8.17 -0.15
N THR A 38 7.93 9.31 0.15
CA THR A 38 8.51 10.55 0.65
C THR A 38 7.70 11.05 1.84
N ASP A 39 8.27 11.94 2.64
CA ASP A 39 7.57 12.61 3.75
C ASP A 39 7.71 14.13 3.57
N SER A 40 6.60 14.78 3.20
CA SER A 40 6.49 16.25 3.12
C SER A 40 5.95 16.88 4.40
N GLY A 41 5.86 16.10 5.47
CA GLY A 41 5.50 16.54 6.80
C GLY A 41 4.08 17.12 6.90
N LYS A 42 3.97 18.41 7.22
CA LYS A 42 2.67 19.07 7.39
C LYS A 42 1.83 19.12 6.11
N ASP A 43 2.45 19.19 4.95
CA ASP A 43 1.73 19.33 3.68
C ASP A 43 1.03 18.02 3.29
N ASP A 44 1.68 16.88 3.54
CA ASP A 44 1.02 15.57 3.42
C ASP A 44 -0.16 15.44 4.40
N LEU A 45 0.02 15.82 5.67
CA LEU A 45 -1.05 15.77 6.65
C LEU A 45 -2.24 16.68 6.30
N ARG A 46 -2.00 17.87 5.72
CA ARG A 46 -3.05 18.74 5.22
C ARG A 46 -3.82 18.10 4.06
N ARG A 47 -3.11 17.44 3.16
CA ARG A 47 -3.71 16.71 2.05
C ARG A 47 -4.59 15.56 2.55
N PHE A 48 -4.07 14.70 3.43
CA PHE A 48 -4.84 13.59 4.01
C PHE A 48 -6.06 14.07 4.80
N HIS A 49 -5.90 15.15 5.56
CA HIS A 49 -7.00 15.78 6.29
C HIS A 49 -8.10 16.27 5.35
N ALA A 50 -7.73 16.92 4.24
CA ALA A 50 -8.70 17.38 3.25
C ALA A 50 -9.45 16.19 2.61
N TYR A 51 -8.74 15.11 2.25
CA TYR A 51 -9.34 13.89 1.71
C TYR A 51 -10.33 13.26 2.69
N GLU A 52 -9.91 13.08 3.93
CA GLU A 52 -10.76 12.50 4.98
C GLU A 52 -12.00 13.35 5.24
N ALA A 53 -11.84 14.69 5.33
CA ALA A 53 -12.93 15.62 5.60
C ALA A 53 -13.98 15.62 4.49
N VAL A 54 -13.56 15.70 3.22
CA VAL A 54 -14.47 15.67 2.06
C VAL A 54 -15.16 14.32 1.95
N PHE A 55 -14.41 13.23 2.03
CA PHE A 55 -14.98 11.88 1.92
C PHE A 55 -15.93 11.54 3.06
N SER A 56 -15.61 11.97 4.29
CA SER A 56 -16.51 11.85 5.44
C SER A 56 -17.78 12.68 5.26
N HIS A 57 -17.66 13.89 4.70
CA HIS A 57 -18.83 14.74 4.41
C HIS A 57 -19.75 14.10 3.36
N GLU A 58 -19.19 13.59 2.27
CA GLU A 58 -19.96 12.97 1.18
C GLU A 58 -20.65 11.67 1.61
N THR A 59 -19.96 10.85 2.42
CA THR A 59 -20.46 9.53 2.82
C THR A 59 -21.30 9.56 4.09
N GLY A 60 -21.18 10.62 4.89
CA GLY A 60 -21.79 10.70 6.24
C GLY A 60 -21.13 9.75 7.25
N LYS A 61 -19.97 9.17 6.92
CA LYS A 61 -19.32 8.13 7.73
C LYS A 61 -17.98 8.62 8.28
N LYS A 62 -17.58 8.03 9.42
CA LYS A 62 -16.24 8.19 9.99
C LYS A 62 -15.20 7.60 9.02
N VAL A 63 -14.08 8.26 8.88
CA VAL A 63 -12.92 7.80 8.12
C VAL A 63 -11.70 7.72 9.05
N LEU A 64 -10.89 6.68 8.91
CA LEU A 64 -9.61 6.53 9.61
C LEU A 64 -8.50 6.40 8.57
N THR A 65 -7.55 7.31 8.60
CA THR A 65 -6.44 7.34 7.64
C THR A 65 -5.23 6.59 8.18
N TYR A 66 -4.80 5.57 7.45
CA TYR A 66 -3.55 4.84 7.64
C TYR A 66 -2.57 5.22 6.53
N VAL A 67 -1.36 5.58 6.89
CA VAL A 67 -0.31 5.93 5.91
C VAL A 67 0.82 4.93 5.99
N ILE A 68 1.04 4.21 4.90
CA ILE A 68 2.08 3.20 4.78
C ILE A 68 3.32 3.87 4.18
N TYR A 69 4.32 4.08 5.01
CA TYR A 69 5.59 4.66 4.61
C TYR A 69 6.58 3.59 4.14
N SER A 70 7.20 3.84 2.99
CA SER A 70 8.28 3.04 2.39
C SER A 70 9.47 3.95 2.04
N GLY A 71 10.37 3.52 1.14
CA GLY A 71 11.44 4.39 0.63
C GLY A 71 12.50 4.78 1.67
N GLY A 72 12.66 4.02 2.77
CA GLY A 72 13.65 4.31 3.82
C GLY A 72 13.13 5.21 4.94
N ILE A 73 11.85 5.64 4.90
CA ILE A 73 11.23 6.47 5.93
C ILE A 73 11.04 5.61 7.20
N LYS A 74 11.65 6.04 8.31
CA LYS A 74 11.63 5.35 9.61
C LYS A 74 10.73 6.05 10.63
N ASN A 75 10.43 7.31 10.40
CA ASN A 75 9.53 8.14 11.19
C ASN A 75 8.92 9.21 10.29
N ALA A 76 7.74 9.68 10.64
CA ALA A 76 7.04 10.79 10.00
C ALA A 76 6.16 11.48 11.02
N ARG A 77 5.77 12.71 10.73
CA ARG A 77 4.79 13.41 11.56
C ARG A 77 3.43 12.75 11.37
N ASP A 78 2.75 12.44 12.47
CA ASP A 78 1.43 11.79 12.48
C ASP A 78 0.28 12.71 12.89
N THR A 79 0.59 13.94 13.33
CA THR A 79 -0.38 14.87 13.92
C THR A 79 -0.26 16.26 13.30
N LEU A 80 -1.39 16.84 12.91
CA LEU A 80 -1.56 18.21 12.45
C LEU A 80 -2.40 18.99 13.45
N ASP A 81 -1.87 20.09 13.97
CA ASP A 81 -2.62 21.05 14.76
C ASP A 81 -3.51 21.88 13.83
N CYS A 82 -4.82 21.81 14.02
CA CYS A 82 -5.86 22.52 13.29
C CYS A 82 -6.48 23.66 14.14
N GLY A 83 -5.87 24.06 15.24
CA GLY A 83 -6.34 25.09 16.15
C GLY A 83 -7.25 24.54 17.25
N THR A 84 -8.54 24.37 16.99
CA THR A 84 -9.50 23.87 17.99
C THR A 84 -9.47 22.34 18.16
N TYR A 85 -8.81 21.62 17.27
CA TYR A 85 -8.62 20.17 17.32
C TYR A 85 -7.31 19.78 16.63
N SER A 86 -6.91 18.54 16.79
CA SER A 86 -5.76 17.95 16.10
C SER A 86 -6.23 16.82 15.19
N TYR A 87 -5.84 16.88 13.92
CA TYR A 87 -5.98 15.77 12.97
C TYR A 87 -4.84 14.77 13.19
N LYS A 88 -5.14 13.48 13.16
CA LYS A 88 -4.16 12.42 13.38
C LYS A 88 -4.35 11.27 12.40
N ILE A 89 -3.23 10.82 11.83
CA ILE A 89 -3.14 9.60 11.02
C ILE A 89 -2.55 8.44 11.84
N SER A 90 -2.68 7.21 11.31
CA SER A 90 -2.02 6.02 11.83
C SER A 90 -0.86 5.62 10.90
N PRO A 91 0.39 5.99 11.22
CA PRO A 91 1.53 5.68 10.36
C PRO A 91 1.98 4.22 10.53
N ILE A 92 2.32 3.59 9.40
CA ILE A 92 2.90 2.23 9.33
C ILE A 92 4.23 2.33 8.59
N PHE A 93 5.32 1.99 9.27
CA PHE A 93 6.67 2.04 8.69
C PHE A 93 7.12 0.64 8.25
N LEU A 94 6.92 0.33 6.96
CA LEU A 94 7.24 -1.00 6.42
C LEU A 94 8.75 -1.27 6.37
N THR A 95 9.58 -0.23 6.28
CA THR A 95 11.04 -0.38 6.33
C THR A 95 11.57 -0.87 7.67
N GLN A 96 10.78 -0.82 8.74
CA GLN A 96 11.09 -1.43 10.04
C GLN A 96 10.74 -2.93 10.09
N LYS A 97 10.09 -3.47 9.06
CA LYS A 97 9.78 -4.89 8.89
C LYS A 97 10.79 -5.52 7.93
N SER A 98 11.08 -6.78 8.13
CA SER A 98 12.02 -7.54 7.30
C SER A 98 11.27 -8.47 6.35
N ALA A 99 11.49 -8.27 5.04
CA ALA A 99 11.01 -9.21 4.02
C ALA A 99 11.68 -10.58 4.16
N ASP A 100 12.96 -10.60 4.55
CA ASP A 100 13.71 -11.84 4.71
C ASP A 100 13.15 -12.71 5.84
N GLU A 101 12.68 -12.09 6.94
CA GLU A 101 11.96 -12.81 8.02
C GLU A 101 10.63 -13.40 7.54
N VAL A 102 9.87 -12.64 6.73
CA VAL A 102 8.63 -13.14 6.12
C VAL A 102 8.91 -14.32 5.22
N PHE A 103 9.92 -14.23 4.36
CA PHE A 103 10.31 -15.33 3.47
C PHE A 103 10.74 -16.57 4.24
N HIS A 104 11.59 -16.40 5.26
CA HIS A 104 12.02 -17.51 6.09
C HIS A 104 10.83 -18.20 6.75
N TYR A 105 9.92 -17.45 7.37
CA TYR A 105 8.72 -17.99 8.01
C TYR A 105 7.84 -18.78 7.02
N LEU A 106 7.58 -18.24 5.83
CA LEU A 106 6.74 -18.89 4.82
C LEU A 106 7.40 -20.13 4.22
N GLN A 107 8.73 -20.09 4.02
CA GLN A 107 9.49 -21.27 3.58
C GLN A 107 9.45 -22.40 4.60
N GLU A 108 9.55 -22.10 5.89
CA GLU A 108 9.43 -23.11 6.95
C GLU A 108 8.01 -23.71 7.01
N LYS A 109 6.96 -22.90 6.83
CA LYS A 109 5.57 -23.40 6.68
C LYS A 109 5.45 -24.35 5.50
N SER A 110 5.98 -23.95 4.33
CA SER A 110 5.96 -24.77 3.12
C SER A 110 6.69 -26.11 3.31
N LYS A 111 7.87 -26.12 3.94
CA LYS A 111 8.62 -27.35 4.26
C LYS A 111 7.85 -28.30 5.16
N LYS A 112 7.01 -27.78 6.05
CA LYS A 112 6.15 -28.57 6.92
C LYS A 112 4.86 -29.05 6.25
N GLY A 113 4.62 -28.67 4.99
CA GLY A 113 3.38 -28.96 4.27
C GLY A 113 2.18 -28.13 4.75
N GLU A 114 2.43 -27.03 5.49
CA GLU A 114 1.39 -26.13 5.97
C GLU A 114 1.00 -25.14 4.86
N GLY A 115 -0.29 -24.99 4.60
CA GLY A 115 -0.80 -23.99 3.66
C GLY A 115 -0.65 -22.56 4.19
N PHE A 116 -0.51 -21.58 3.29
CA PHE A 116 -0.48 -20.18 3.66
C PHE A 116 -1.88 -19.68 4.00
N THR A 117 -1.99 -18.80 4.99
CA THR A 117 -3.24 -18.11 5.34
C THR A 117 -3.41 -16.82 4.53
N ASP A 118 -4.59 -16.19 4.55
CA ASP A 118 -4.79 -14.89 3.91
C ASP A 118 -3.90 -13.80 4.52
N GLU A 119 -3.60 -13.88 5.82
CA GLU A 119 -2.63 -13.00 6.49
C GLU A 119 -1.20 -13.21 5.95
N ASP A 120 -0.81 -14.44 5.68
CA ASP A 120 0.49 -14.78 5.08
C ASP A 120 0.61 -14.15 3.69
N TYR A 121 -0.44 -14.25 2.87
CA TYR A 121 -0.48 -13.62 1.55
C TYR A 121 -0.49 -12.09 1.62
N ALA A 122 -1.18 -11.49 2.58
CA ALA A 122 -1.15 -10.06 2.80
C ALA A 122 0.27 -9.59 3.17
N LYS A 123 0.96 -10.30 4.09
CA LYS A 123 2.37 -10.01 4.43
C LYS A 123 3.27 -10.17 3.22
N LEU A 124 3.10 -11.23 2.43
CA LEU A 124 3.88 -11.53 1.24
C LEU A 124 3.75 -10.42 0.19
N SER A 125 2.54 -9.92 -0.05
CA SER A 125 2.30 -8.83 -0.99
C SER A 125 2.97 -7.51 -0.61
N LEU A 126 3.26 -7.29 0.69
CA LEU A 126 3.90 -6.07 1.19
C LEU A 126 5.44 -6.18 1.27
N THR A 127 6.03 -7.36 1.04
CA THR A 127 7.48 -7.55 1.14
C THR A 127 8.32 -6.61 0.25
N PRO A 128 7.87 -6.17 -0.96
CA PRO A 128 8.63 -5.20 -1.75
C PRO A 128 8.80 -3.83 -1.07
N LEU A 129 7.99 -3.51 -0.08
CA LEU A 129 8.03 -2.25 0.68
C LEU A 129 8.82 -2.37 1.99
N MET A 130 9.20 -3.58 2.39
CA MET A 130 9.97 -3.88 3.60
C MET A 130 11.47 -3.75 3.34
N SER A 131 12.26 -3.79 4.43
CA SER A 131 13.72 -3.95 4.33
C SER A 131 14.07 -5.37 3.89
N SER A 132 15.11 -5.52 3.08
CA SER A 132 15.64 -6.83 2.66
C SER A 132 17.15 -6.73 2.44
N GLY A 133 17.86 -7.81 2.71
CA GLY A 133 19.24 -8.01 2.29
C GLY A 133 19.40 -8.24 0.78
N GLN A 134 18.30 -8.54 0.10
CA GLN A 134 18.23 -8.73 -1.35
C GLN A 134 17.87 -7.41 -2.05
N GLY A 135 18.20 -7.31 -3.35
CA GLY A 135 17.73 -6.22 -4.19
C GLY A 135 16.20 -6.25 -4.37
N LYS A 136 15.62 -5.11 -4.77
CA LYS A 136 14.16 -4.97 -4.96
C LYS A 136 13.60 -6.01 -5.92
N LYS A 137 14.29 -6.26 -7.04
CA LYS A 137 13.92 -7.28 -8.02
C LYS A 137 13.84 -8.67 -7.39
N ASP A 138 14.90 -9.07 -6.68
CA ASP A 138 14.98 -10.41 -6.10
C ASP A 138 13.96 -10.61 -4.97
N THR A 139 13.67 -9.55 -4.20
CA THR A 139 12.59 -9.55 -3.20
C THR A 139 11.23 -9.80 -3.87
N ILE A 140 10.90 -9.10 -4.95
CA ILE A 140 9.65 -9.29 -5.69
C ILE A 140 9.59 -10.68 -6.31
N LYS A 141 10.67 -11.14 -6.94
CA LYS A 141 10.78 -12.48 -7.55
C LYS A 141 10.55 -13.58 -6.52
N THR A 142 11.20 -13.49 -5.36
CA THR A 142 11.03 -14.45 -4.27
C THR A 142 9.60 -14.50 -3.78
N ALA A 143 8.96 -13.33 -3.61
CA ALA A 143 7.57 -13.24 -3.18
C ALA A 143 6.61 -13.88 -4.20
N ILE A 144 6.79 -13.62 -5.50
CA ILE A 144 6.00 -14.25 -6.58
C ILE A 144 6.17 -15.76 -6.56
N LEU A 145 7.41 -16.27 -6.45
CA LEU A 145 7.67 -17.71 -6.45
C LEU A 145 7.05 -18.42 -5.24
N LEU A 146 7.01 -17.76 -4.07
CA LEU A 146 6.31 -18.29 -2.90
C LEU A 146 4.80 -18.28 -3.10
N ALA A 147 4.22 -17.19 -3.63
CA ALA A 147 2.79 -17.11 -3.90
C ALA A 147 2.33 -18.19 -4.91
N LYS A 148 3.17 -18.51 -5.91
CA LYS A 148 2.88 -19.52 -6.94
C LYS A 148 2.83 -20.96 -6.44
N GLN A 149 3.23 -21.24 -5.23
CA GLN A 149 3.12 -22.59 -4.65
C GLN A 149 1.67 -23.00 -4.39
N ASP A 150 0.74 -22.06 -4.51
CA ASP A 150 -0.69 -22.25 -4.32
C ASP A 150 -1.48 -21.71 -5.53
N THR A 151 -2.63 -22.32 -5.81
CA THR A 151 -3.52 -21.96 -6.93
C THR A 151 -4.80 -21.28 -6.47
N ARG A 152 -4.91 -20.94 -5.18
CA ARG A 152 -6.07 -20.21 -4.64
C ARG A 152 -6.14 -18.79 -5.18
N VAL A 153 -7.36 -18.25 -5.24
CA VAL A 153 -7.62 -16.88 -5.70
C VAL A 153 -6.79 -15.84 -4.92
N THR A 154 -6.57 -16.05 -3.61
CA THR A 154 -5.73 -15.16 -2.79
C THR A 154 -4.28 -15.15 -3.26
N ALA A 155 -3.74 -16.30 -3.66
CA ALA A 155 -2.39 -16.41 -4.21
C ALA A 155 -2.28 -15.68 -5.56
N GLU A 156 -3.26 -15.84 -6.46
CA GLU A 156 -3.31 -15.14 -7.75
C GLU A 156 -3.40 -13.61 -7.55
N LYS A 157 -4.24 -13.13 -6.62
CA LYS A 157 -4.32 -11.71 -6.26
C LYS A 157 -2.99 -11.18 -5.73
N THR A 158 -2.30 -11.97 -4.91
CA THR A 158 -0.97 -11.60 -4.40
C THR A 158 0.04 -11.45 -5.53
N VAL A 159 0.06 -12.37 -6.49
CA VAL A 159 0.92 -12.25 -7.68
C VAL A 159 0.60 -10.98 -8.48
N ALA A 160 -0.69 -10.65 -8.67
CA ALA A 160 -1.10 -9.43 -9.36
C ALA A 160 -0.62 -8.16 -8.65
N ILE A 161 -0.74 -8.10 -7.32
CA ILE A 161 -0.24 -6.98 -6.51
C ILE A 161 1.28 -6.85 -6.64
N LEU A 162 2.01 -7.97 -6.52
CA LEU A 162 3.47 -8.00 -6.65
C LEU A 162 3.94 -7.57 -8.04
N TYR A 163 3.21 -7.96 -9.09
CA TYR A 163 3.49 -7.51 -10.46
C TYR A 163 3.25 -6.01 -10.63
N THR A 164 2.16 -5.46 -10.09
CA THR A 164 1.90 -4.01 -10.10
C THR A 164 3.02 -3.24 -9.38
N MET A 165 3.55 -3.78 -8.27
CA MET A 165 4.70 -3.20 -7.60
C MET A 165 5.99 -3.31 -8.42
N ALA A 166 6.19 -4.43 -9.14
CA ALA A 166 7.31 -4.58 -10.05
C ALA A 166 7.29 -3.51 -11.15
N ASP A 167 6.15 -3.31 -11.78
CA ASP A 167 5.96 -2.28 -12.82
C ASP A 167 6.24 -0.86 -12.29
N LYS A 168 5.91 -0.59 -11.04
CA LYS A 168 6.18 0.71 -10.39
C LYS A 168 7.66 0.90 -10.01
N PHE A 169 8.37 -0.16 -9.61
CA PHE A 169 9.70 -0.04 -9.00
C PHE A 169 10.85 -0.50 -9.89
N LEU A 170 10.58 -1.27 -10.93
CA LEU A 170 11.59 -1.86 -11.81
C LEU A 170 11.47 -1.31 -13.22
N GLN A 171 12.58 -1.35 -13.97
CA GLN A 171 12.64 -0.91 -15.37
C GLN A 171 13.55 -1.84 -16.18
N GLY A 172 13.39 -1.81 -17.51
CA GLY A 172 14.25 -2.55 -18.45
C GLY A 172 14.29 -4.06 -18.18
N SER A 173 15.47 -4.64 -18.20
CA SER A 173 15.66 -6.09 -18.05
C SER A 173 15.13 -6.67 -16.75
N ASP A 174 15.14 -5.89 -15.66
CA ASP A 174 14.65 -6.34 -14.36
C ASP A 174 13.13 -6.54 -14.36
N LEU A 175 12.41 -5.64 -15.01
CA LEU A 175 10.94 -5.78 -15.18
C LEU A 175 10.62 -6.94 -16.13
N GLU A 176 11.37 -7.11 -17.23
CA GLU A 176 11.15 -8.21 -18.17
C GLU A 176 11.35 -9.58 -17.50
N GLU A 177 12.38 -9.73 -16.66
CA GLU A 177 12.57 -10.95 -15.89
C GLU A 177 11.37 -11.27 -14.99
N ILE A 178 10.77 -10.27 -14.35
CA ILE A 178 9.54 -10.47 -13.55
C ILE A 178 8.35 -10.84 -14.42
N LYS A 179 8.20 -10.23 -15.60
CA LYS A 179 7.15 -10.60 -16.57
C LYS A 179 7.25 -12.07 -16.97
N GLU A 180 8.46 -12.56 -17.26
CA GLU A 180 8.68 -13.97 -17.57
C GLU A 180 8.27 -14.89 -16.40
N VAL A 181 8.65 -14.50 -15.18
CA VAL A 181 8.25 -15.25 -13.98
C VAL A 181 6.73 -15.26 -13.81
N VAL A 182 6.04 -14.16 -14.07
CA VAL A 182 4.57 -14.06 -14.00
C VAL A 182 3.90 -14.81 -15.16
N ALA A 183 4.42 -14.72 -16.40
CA ALA A 183 3.87 -15.39 -17.58
C ALA A 183 3.78 -16.91 -17.42
N MET A 184 4.61 -17.51 -16.58
CA MET A 184 4.51 -18.91 -16.19
C MET A 184 3.35 -19.17 -15.19
N THR A 185 2.50 -18.19 -14.90
CA THR A 185 1.29 -18.32 -14.06
C THR A 185 0.05 -18.40 -14.92
N ARG A 186 -1.05 -18.94 -14.34
CA ARG A 186 -2.38 -18.88 -14.95
C ARG A 186 -2.82 -17.43 -15.25
N LEU A 187 -2.49 -16.49 -14.36
CA LEU A 187 -2.74 -15.05 -14.57
C LEU A 187 -1.97 -14.51 -15.78
N GLY A 188 -0.70 -14.92 -15.94
CA GLY A 188 0.11 -14.52 -17.10
C GLY A 188 -0.45 -15.06 -18.41
N GLN A 189 -0.98 -16.28 -18.42
CA GLN A 189 -1.65 -16.85 -19.61
C GLN A 189 -2.91 -16.06 -19.97
N MET A 190 -3.74 -15.68 -19.00
CA MET A 190 -4.95 -14.87 -19.24
C MET A 190 -4.60 -13.47 -19.79
N LEU A 191 -3.54 -12.82 -19.25
CA LEU A 191 -3.08 -11.50 -19.75
C LEU A 191 -2.45 -11.57 -21.15
N TYR A 192 -1.94 -12.73 -21.55
CA TYR A 192 -1.35 -12.95 -22.87
C TYR A 192 -2.42 -13.27 -23.92
N ASP A 193 -3.54 -13.89 -23.51
CA ASP A 193 -4.65 -14.25 -24.40
C ASP A 193 -5.60 -13.05 -24.66
N ASP A 194 -5.59 -12.01 -23.80
CA ASP A 194 -6.41 -10.80 -23.93
C ASP A 194 -5.69 -9.63 -24.67
N GLY A 195 -4.45 -9.75 -25.09
CA GLY A 195 -3.63 -8.74 -25.80
C GLY A 195 -3.37 -9.07 -27.24
#